data_74e735d352c4e6f8fb3f22848e312493
#
_entry.id   74e735d352c4e6f8fb3f22848e312493
#
_cell.length_a   1.000
_cell.length_b   1.000
_cell.length_c   1.000
_cell.angle_alpha   90.00
_cell.angle_beta   90.00
_cell.angle_gamma   90.00
#
_symmetry.space_group_name_H-M   'P 1'
#
loop_
_entity.id
_entity.type
_entity.pdbx_description
1 polymer ?
#
loop_
_entity_poly.entity_id
_entity_poly.type
_entity_poly.pdbx_seq_one_letter_code
_entity_poly.pdbx_strand_id
1 'polypeptide(L)'
;MFRASCIQLRSDNNIRNNLKKTKKLIKKAIKQKTDFIITPEVSSLLSLNKKDLLEVSTSMHKDLYVKGIKDLAKKYKKWILIGSLVIKISKNKLANRSLLIDRNGIIKTYYDKIHMYDVKLSKKEKYSESKIFKAGKKLKSYNLPWGKIGFSICYDLRFPNFYRKLSQSGALFLSVPSAFTETTGKKHWHSLLKARAIENFCYIFAAAQGG
;
A
#
# COMPACT_ATOMS: atom_id res chain seq x y z
N MET A 1 -3.16 21.95 10.88
CA MET A 1 -3.03 20.57 11.39
C MET A 1 -3.97 19.67 10.58
N PHE A 2 -3.56 18.44 10.21
CA PHE A 2 -4.43 17.46 9.55
C PHE A 2 -4.35 16.11 10.30
N ARG A 3 -5.36 15.27 10.10
CA ARG A 3 -5.45 13.96 10.75
C ARG A 3 -5.31 12.86 9.70
N ALA A 4 -4.30 11.99 9.86
CA ALA A 4 -4.13 10.79 9.07
C ALA A 4 -4.61 9.56 9.84
N SER A 5 -5.20 8.58 9.15
CA SER A 5 -5.58 7.29 9.71
C SER A 5 -4.96 6.15 8.91
N CYS A 6 -4.15 5.34 9.60
CA CYS A 6 -3.69 4.07 9.08
C CYS A 6 -4.73 2.99 9.41
N ILE A 7 -5.30 2.40 8.38
CA ILE A 7 -6.27 1.30 8.51
C ILE A 7 -5.50 -0.01 8.67
N GLN A 8 -5.85 -0.80 9.66
CA GLN A 8 -5.40 -2.19 9.77
C GLN A 8 -6.47 -3.12 9.19
N LEU A 9 -6.09 -4.00 8.28
CA LEU A 9 -6.95 -4.99 7.66
C LEU A 9 -6.45 -6.40 7.96
N ARG A 10 -7.33 -7.35 7.81
CA ARG A 10 -7.03 -8.77 7.64
C ARG A 10 -7.71 -9.20 6.34
N SER A 11 -6.99 -8.98 5.23
CA SER A 11 -7.47 -9.31 3.88
C SER A 11 -7.41 -10.81 3.64
N ASP A 12 -8.33 -11.30 2.82
CA ASP A 12 -8.42 -12.68 2.37
C ASP A 12 -8.38 -12.74 0.83
N ASN A 13 -8.69 -13.89 0.25
CA ASN A 13 -8.74 -14.09 -1.20
C ASN A 13 -10.06 -13.64 -1.85
N ASN A 14 -10.91 -12.89 -1.15
CA ASN A 14 -12.20 -12.42 -1.66
C ASN A 14 -12.28 -10.89 -1.71
N ILE A 15 -12.20 -10.32 -2.93
CA ILE A 15 -12.21 -8.87 -3.15
C ILE A 15 -13.47 -8.20 -2.57
N ARG A 16 -14.65 -8.81 -2.70
CA ARG A 16 -15.91 -8.23 -2.20
C ARG A 16 -15.92 -8.15 -0.67
N ASN A 17 -15.44 -9.20 0.00
CA ASN A 17 -15.33 -9.22 1.45
C ASN A 17 -14.32 -8.16 1.92
N ASN A 18 -13.14 -8.09 1.29
CA ASN A 18 -12.12 -7.11 1.62
C ASN A 18 -12.61 -5.68 1.41
N LEU A 19 -13.32 -5.42 0.31
CA LEU A 19 -13.94 -4.11 0.06
C LEU A 19 -14.97 -3.76 1.14
N LYS A 20 -15.83 -4.71 1.57
CA LYS A 20 -16.81 -4.52 2.65
C LYS A 20 -16.13 -4.16 3.97
N LYS A 21 -15.09 -4.93 4.36
CA LYS A 21 -14.28 -4.68 5.57
C LYS A 21 -13.64 -3.29 5.51
N THR A 22 -12.99 -2.97 4.39
CA THR A 22 -12.30 -1.69 4.18
C THR A 22 -13.27 -0.51 4.25
N LYS A 23 -14.42 -0.60 3.58
CA LYS A 23 -15.49 0.43 3.62
C LYS A 23 -15.95 0.70 5.05
N LYS A 24 -16.12 -0.34 5.88
CA LYS A 24 -16.51 -0.22 7.29
C LYS A 24 -15.46 0.57 8.09
N LEU A 25 -14.18 0.23 7.93
CA LEU A 25 -13.09 0.89 8.67
C LEU A 25 -12.84 2.32 8.19
N ILE A 26 -12.90 2.58 6.88
CA ILE A 26 -12.82 3.94 6.32
C ILE A 26 -13.94 4.81 6.89
N LYS A 27 -15.19 4.32 6.94
CA LYS A 27 -16.31 5.06 7.55
C LYS A 27 -16.06 5.35 9.04
N LYS A 28 -15.46 4.41 9.79
CA LYS A 28 -15.05 4.65 11.18
C LYS A 28 -14.00 5.76 11.29
N ALA A 29 -12.96 5.75 10.45
CA ALA A 29 -11.96 6.80 10.39
C ALA A 29 -12.56 8.19 10.05
N ILE A 30 -13.52 8.23 9.11
CA ILE A 30 -14.22 9.47 8.74
C ILE A 30 -14.99 10.06 9.94
N LYS A 31 -15.67 9.23 10.75
CA LYS A 31 -16.32 9.70 11.98
C LYS A 31 -15.34 10.33 12.97
N GLN A 32 -14.05 9.98 12.92
CA GLN A 32 -12.98 10.57 13.71
C GLN A 32 -12.36 11.83 13.06
N LYS A 33 -13.05 12.44 12.08
CA LYS A 33 -12.63 13.66 11.36
C LYS A 33 -11.29 13.51 10.64
N THR A 34 -10.99 12.32 10.12
CA THR A 34 -9.77 12.05 9.34
C THR A 34 -9.79 12.78 8.01
N ASP A 35 -8.64 13.33 7.59
CA ASP A 35 -8.44 14.02 6.31
C ASP A 35 -7.77 13.13 5.27
N PHE A 36 -6.84 12.28 5.70
CA PHE A 36 -6.07 11.37 4.87
C PHE A 36 -6.13 9.94 5.42
N ILE A 37 -6.50 8.97 4.58
CA ILE A 37 -6.70 7.58 4.98
C ILE A 37 -5.77 6.70 4.16
N ILE A 38 -5.09 5.76 4.83
CA ILE A 38 -4.15 4.85 4.21
C ILE A 38 -4.55 3.42 4.54
N THR A 39 -4.64 2.54 3.53
CA THR A 39 -4.89 1.10 3.70
C THR A 39 -3.59 0.29 3.58
N PRO A 40 -3.55 -0.98 4.02
CA PRO A 40 -2.37 -1.83 3.93
C PRO A 40 -1.96 -2.24 2.51
N GLU A 41 -0.83 -2.94 2.40
CA GLU A 41 -0.46 -3.68 1.19
C GLU A 41 -1.49 -4.78 0.88
N VAL A 42 -1.72 -5.05 -0.41
CA VAL A 42 -2.65 -6.06 -0.96
C VAL A 42 -4.05 -6.02 -0.34
N SER A 43 -4.53 -4.81 -0.09
CA SER A 43 -5.83 -4.57 0.57
C SER A 43 -7.02 -5.19 -0.15
N SER A 44 -6.95 -5.34 -1.48
CA SER A 44 -8.03 -5.91 -2.28
C SER A 44 -8.05 -7.43 -2.27
N LEU A 45 -6.87 -8.07 -2.24
CA LEU A 45 -6.73 -9.51 -2.47
C LEU A 45 -5.42 -9.99 -1.87
N LEU A 46 -5.47 -10.89 -0.91
CA LEU A 46 -4.32 -11.57 -0.32
C LEU A 46 -4.43 -13.07 -0.61
N SER A 47 -3.55 -13.58 -1.44
CA SER A 47 -3.38 -15.01 -1.73
C SER A 47 -1.93 -15.31 -2.06
N LEU A 48 -1.45 -16.48 -1.68
CA LEU A 48 -0.14 -17.02 -2.06
C LEU A 48 -0.22 -17.83 -3.36
N ASN A 49 -1.44 -18.12 -3.83
CA ASN A 49 -1.65 -18.91 -5.04
C ASN A 49 -1.62 -17.99 -6.28
N LYS A 50 -0.64 -18.22 -7.15
CA LYS A 50 -0.49 -17.47 -8.40
C LYS A 50 -1.71 -17.58 -9.32
N LYS A 51 -2.32 -18.77 -9.41
CA LYS A 51 -3.48 -19.02 -10.28
C LYS A 51 -4.65 -18.15 -9.83
N ASP A 52 -4.99 -18.18 -8.55
CA ASP A 52 -6.06 -17.37 -7.96
C ASP A 52 -5.84 -15.87 -8.23
N LEU A 53 -4.59 -15.40 -8.01
CA LEU A 53 -4.26 -13.99 -8.24
C LEU A 53 -4.48 -13.58 -9.71
N LEU A 54 -4.08 -14.42 -10.67
CA LEU A 54 -4.23 -14.12 -12.11
C LEU A 54 -5.67 -14.20 -12.59
N GLU A 55 -6.48 -15.11 -12.03
CA GLU A 55 -7.89 -15.28 -12.38
C GLU A 55 -8.75 -14.14 -11.85
N VAL A 56 -8.52 -13.77 -10.59
CA VAL A 56 -9.37 -12.80 -9.87
C VAL A 56 -8.98 -11.34 -10.17
N SER A 57 -7.69 -11.07 -10.45
CA SER A 57 -7.21 -9.71 -10.68
C SER A 57 -7.64 -9.16 -12.02
N THR A 58 -7.97 -7.87 -12.02
CA THR A 58 -8.38 -7.13 -13.21
C THR A 58 -7.46 -5.93 -13.48
N SER A 59 -7.65 -5.25 -14.61
CA SER A 59 -6.98 -3.98 -14.84
C SER A 59 -7.50 -2.91 -13.87
N MET A 60 -6.68 -1.90 -13.59
CA MET A 60 -6.99 -0.83 -12.65
C MET A 60 -8.35 -0.14 -12.89
N HIS A 61 -8.73 0.04 -14.15
CA HIS A 61 -9.99 0.69 -14.53
C HIS A 61 -11.23 -0.18 -14.32
N LYS A 62 -11.07 -1.52 -14.35
CA LYS A 62 -12.15 -2.50 -14.16
C LYS A 62 -12.22 -3.03 -12.72
N ASP A 63 -11.28 -2.65 -11.86
CA ASP A 63 -11.16 -3.21 -10.53
C ASP A 63 -12.29 -2.71 -9.61
N LEU A 64 -13.03 -3.66 -9.03
CA LEU A 64 -14.17 -3.41 -8.15
C LEU A 64 -13.75 -2.67 -6.87
N TYR A 65 -12.59 -3.02 -6.32
CA TYR A 65 -12.10 -2.40 -5.10
C TYR A 65 -11.71 -0.95 -5.36
N VAL A 66 -11.00 -0.67 -6.46
CA VAL A 66 -10.66 0.70 -6.88
C VAL A 66 -11.93 1.54 -7.05
N LYS A 67 -12.93 1.04 -7.77
CA LYS A 67 -14.21 1.73 -7.94
C LYS A 67 -14.85 2.06 -6.59
N GLY A 68 -14.95 1.07 -5.71
CA GLY A 68 -15.59 1.25 -4.40
C GLY A 68 -14.88 2.23 -3.47
N ILE A 69 -13.55 2.37 -3.56
CA ILE A 69 -12.77 3.35 -2.79
C ILE A 69 -12.84 4.75 -3.42
N LYS A 70 -12.84 4.88 -4.75
CA LYS A 70 -13.10 6.14 -5.45
C LYS A 70 -14.44 6.75 -5.06
N ASP A 71 -15.49 5.92 -5.00
CA ASP A 71 -16.83 6.36 -4.61
C ASP A 71 -16.84 6.89 -3.16
N LEU A 72 -16.13 6.22 -2.23
CA LEU A 72 -15.97 6.72 -0.86
C LEU A 72 -15.19 8.03 -0.79
N ALA A 73 -14.07 8.14 -1.50
CA ALA A 73 -13.27 9.35 -1.55
C ALA A 73 -14.10 10.55 -2.02
N LYS A 74 -14.86 10.37 -3.12
CA LYS A 74 -15.77 11.38 -3.68
C LYS A 74 -16.90 11.73 -2.73
N LYS A 75 -17.61 10.71 -2.17
CA LYS A 75 -18.75 10.89 -1.28
C LYS A 75 -18.39 11.67 -0.02
N TYR A 76 -17.28 11.34 0.61
CA TYR A 76 -16.89 11.90 1.90
C TYR A 76 -15.83 13.01 1.80
N LYS A 77 -15.44 13.39 0.58
CA LYS A 77 -14.43 14.43 0.30
C LYS A 77 -13.10 14.19 1.02
N LYS A 78 -12.60 12.94 0.98
CA LYS A 78 -11.36 12.51 1.66
C LYS A 78 -10.29 12.08 0.68
N TRP A 79 -9.04 12.36 1.04
CA TRP A 79 -7.88 11.76 0.37
C TRP A 79 -7.69 10.33 0.85
N ILE A 80 -7.51 9.40 -0.07
CA ILE A 80 -7.30 7.98 0.26
C ILE A 80 -6.11 7.45 -0.53
N LEU A 81 -5.13 6.90 0.20
CA LEU A 81 -4.07 6.08 -0.35
C LEU A 81 -4.46 4.62 -0.18
N ILE A 82 -4.82 3.95 -1.28
CA ILE A 82 -4.85 2.49 -1.27
C ILE A 82 -3.41 2.03 -1.20
N GLY A 83 -3.03 1.44 -0.06
CA GLY A 83 -1.65 1.07 0.23
C GLY A 83 -1.04 0.17 -0.83
N SER A 84 -1.72 -0.91 -1.20
CA SER A 84 -1.56 -1.50 -2.51
C SER A 84 -2.69 -2.45 -2.91
N LEU A 85 -2.68 -2.82 -4.18
CA LEU A 85 -3.60 -3.71 -4.87
C LEU A 85 -2.84 -4.66 -5.77
N VAL A 86 -3.45 -5.79 -6.06
CA VAL A 86 -2.99 -6.72 -7.10
C VAL A 86 -3.66 -6.34 -8.41
N ILE A 87 -2.92 -5.72 -9.33
CA ILE A 87 -3.43 -5.21 -10.61
C ILE A 87 -2.87 -6.02 -11.76
N LYS A 88 -3.78 -6.49 -12.64
CA LYS A 88 -3.39 -7.20 -13.87
C LYS A 88 -2.86 -6.22 -14.91
N ILE A 89 -1.59 -6.37 -15.31
CA ILE A 89 -0.93 -5.51 -16.29
C ILE A 89 -0.69 -6.20 -17.64
N SER A 90 -0.71 -7.53 -17.65
CA SER A 90 -0.72 -8.34 -18.87
C SER A 90 -1.35 -9.71 -18.59
N LYS A 91 -1.44 -10.59 -19.63
CA LYS A 91 -2.01 -11.93 -19.49
C LYS A 91 -1.40 -12.72 -18.32
N ASN A 92 -0.08 -12.63 -18.12
CA ASN A 92 0.66 -13.46 -17.16
C ASN A 92 1.42 -12.66 -16.09
N LYS A 93 1.22 -11.33 -15.99
CA LYS A 93 1.93 -10.48 -15.02
C LYS A 93 0.99 -9.53 -14.30
N LEU A 94 1.28 -9.39 -13.02
CA LEU A 94 0.60 -8.51 -12.07
C LEU A 94 1.52 -7.38 -11.65
N ALA A 95 0.97 -6.31 -11.12
CA ALA A 95 1.67 -5.26 -10.39
C ALA A 95 1.15 -5.21 -8.95
N ASN A 96 2.05 -5.06 -7.99
CA ASN A 96 1.73 -4.68 -6.62
C ASN A 96 1.71 -3.14 -6.60
N ARG A 97 0.52 -2.54 -6.72
CA ARG A 97 0.33 -1.12 -7.06
C ARG A 97 -0.37 -0.33 -5.96
N SER A 98 0.27 0.74 -5.52
CA SER A 98 -0.31 1.77 -4.67
C SER A 98 -1.05 2.81 -5.50
N LEU A 99 -2.21 3.31 -5.02
CA LEU A 99 -3.02 4.33 -5.72
C LEU A 99 -3.38 5.47 -4.79
N LEU A 100 -3.05 6.70 -5.17
CA LEU A 100 -3.50 7.90 -4.49
C LEU A 100 -4.77 8.45 -5.14
N ILE A 101 -5.83 8.59 -4.37
CA ILE A 101 -7.15 9.07 -4.79
C ILE A 101 -7.45 10.38 -4.05
N ASP A 102 -7.83 11.40 -4.79
CA ASP A 102 -8.19 12.71 -4.23
C ASP A 102 -9.64 12.75 -3.71
N ARG A 103 -10.01 13.89 -3.11
CA ARG A 103 -11.35 14.16 -2.56
C ARG A 103 -12.49 14.13 -3.59
N ASN A 104 -12.17 14.13 -4.87
CA ASN A 104 -13.14 14.04 -5.96
C ASN A 104 -13.25 12.62 -6.52
N GLY A 105 -12.52 11.65 -5.94
CA GLY A 105 -12.46 10.27 -6.40
C GLY A 105 -11.60 10.07 -7.65
N ILE A 106 -10.70 11.02 -7.93
CA ILE A 106 -9.78 10.96 -9.08
C ILE A 106 -8.45 10.35 -8.64
N ILE A 107 -7.95 9.37 -9.39
CA ILE A 107 -6.61 8.82 -9.19
C ILE A 107 -5.59 9.87 -9.63
N LYS A 108 -4.77 10.35 -8.72
CA LYS A 108 -3.75 11.39 -8.98
C LYS A 108 -2.43 10.81 -9.41
N THR A 109 -2.05 9.69 -8.84
CA THR A 109 -0.81 8.98 -9.17
C THR A 109 -0.88 7.54 -8.70
N TYR A 110 0.06 6.72 -9.18
CA TYR A 110 0.27 5.37 -8.71
C TYR A 110 1.77 5.07 -8.57
N TYR A 111 2.06 4.07 -7.75
CA TYR A 111 3.40 3.54 -7.55
C TYR A 111 3.36 2.02 -7.64
N ASP A 112 4.21 1.43 -8.46
CA ASP A 112 4.42 -0.01 -8.51
C ASP A 112 5.64 -0.37 -7.65
N LYS A 113 5.48 -1.34 -6.76
CA LYS A 113 6.54 -1.83 -5.86
C LYS A 113 7.81 -2.13 -6.65
N ILE A 114 8.94 -1.61 -6.19
CA ILE A 114 10.23 -1.76 -6.88
C ILE A 114 10.94 -3.02 -6.37
N HIS A 115 11.04 -3.19 -5.06
CA HIS A 115 11.80 -4.30 -4.48
C HIS A 115 10.89 -5.47 -4.17
N MET A 116 11.07 -6.56 -4.93
CA MET A 116 10.28 -7.78 -4.78
C MET A 116 10.77 -8.61 -3.60
N TYR A 117 9.83 -9.22 -2.88
CA TYR A 117 10.11 -10.07 -1.74
C TYR A 117 10.50 -11.49 -2.19
N ASP A 118 11.75 -11.63 -2.66
CA ASP A 118 12.33 -12.91 -3.07
C ASP A 118 13.31 -13.36 -1.99
N VAL A 119 12.80 -14.10 -0.99
CA VAL A 119 13.57 -14.48 0.19
C VAL A 119 13.33 -15.94 0.59
N LYS A 120 14.33 -16.53 1.22
CA LYS A 120 14.25 -17.84 1.87
C LYS A 120 14.55 -17.62 3.36
N LEU A 121 13.52 -17.68 4.19
CA LEU A 121 13.65 -17.51 5.65
C LEU A 121 14.01 -18.83 6.34
N SER A 122 13.53 -19.95 5.79
CA SER A 122 13.83 -21.31 6.29
C SER A 122 13.71 -22.34 5.15
N LYS A 123 13.91 -23.63 5.47
CA LYS A 123 13.64 -24.72 4.52
C LYS A 123 12.15 -24.77 4.09
N LYS A 124 11.23 -24.37 4.98
CA LYS A 124 9.77 -24.40 4.77
C LYS A 124 9.18 -23.05 4.36
N GLU A 125 9.89 -21.93 4.59
CA GLU A 125 9.39 -20.58 4.37
C GLU A 125 10.20 -19.88 3.28
N LYS A 126 9.66 -19.87 2.05
CA LYS A 126 10.28 -19.25 0.86
C LYS A 126 9.25 -18.45 0.10
N TYR A 127 9.63 -17.25 -0.28
CA TYR A 127 8.83 -16.33 -1.08
C TYR A 127 9.54 -16.02 -2.41
N SER A 128 8.78 -15.83 -3.47
CA SER A 128 9.30 -15.50 -4.82
C SER A 128 8.31 -14.58 -5.53
N GLU A 129 8.20 -13.34 -5.04
CA GLU A 129 7.23 -12.35 -5.51
C GLU A 129 7.46 -11.98 -6.98
N SER A 130 8.71 -11.90 -7.43
CA SER A 130 9.07 -11.58 -8.83
C SER A 130 8.56 -12.58 -9.87
N LYS A 131 8.25 -13.82 -9.47
CA LYS A 131 7.64 -14.81 -10.37
C LYS A 131 6.25 -14.41 -10.83
N ILE A 132 5.54 -13.61 -10.03
CA ILE A 132 4.14 -13.21 -10.25
C ILE A 132 4.06 -11.74 -10.61
N PHE A 133 4.74 -10.90 -9.86
CA PHE A 133 4.68 -9.45 -10.00
C PHE A 133 5.83 -8.91 -10.84
N LYS A 134 5.52 -7.89 -11.64
CA LYS A 134 6.51 -7.08 -12.36
C LYS A 134 6.94 -5.94 -11.45
N ALA A 135 8.24 -5.83 -11.22
CA ALA A 135 8.82 -4.73 -10.46
C ALA A 135 8.60 -3.38 -11.14
N GLY A 136 8.29 -2.36 -10.35
CA GLY A 136 8.32 -0.97 -10.75
C GLY A 136 9.75 -0.51 -11.05
N LYS A 137 9.88 0.66 -11.70
CA LYS A 137 11.19 1.20 -12.09
C LYS A 137 11.44 2.62 -11.59
N LYS A 138 10.40 3.32 -11.12
CA LYS A 138 10.49 4.75 -10.82
C LYS A 138 10.04 5.03 -9.39
N LEU A 139 10.86 5.79 -8.66
CA LEU A 139 10.43 6.43 -7.44
C LEU A 139 9.23 7.33 -7.74
N LYS A 140 8.32 7.43 -6.79
CA LYS A 140 7.13 8.28 -6.90
C LYS A 140 6.92 9.08 -5.63
N SER A 141 6.56 10.33 -5.81
CA SER A 141 6.05 11.21 -4.77
C SER A 141 4.90 12.04 -5.32
N TYR A 142 4.12 12.67 -4.42
CA TYR A 142 3.01 13.53 -4.79
C TYR A 142 2.83 14.65 -3.77
N ASN A 143 2.48 15.86 -4.23
CA ASN A 143 2.19 17.00 -3.35
C ASN A 143 0.74 16.90 -2.85
N LEU A 144 0.58 16.50 -1.59
CA LEU A 144 -0.69 16.59 -0.87
C LEU A 144 -0.90 18.04 -0.39
N PRO A 145 -2.12 18.45 0.01
CA PRO A 145 -2.35 19.77 0.59
C PRO A 145 -1.51 20.07 1.84
N TRP A 146 -0.97 19.05 2.50
CA TRP A 146 -0.22 19.16 3.77
C TRP A 146 1.29 18.93 3.63
N GLY A 147 1.77 18.64 2.44
CA GLY A 147 3.18 18.36 2.15
C GLY A 147 3.36 17.18 1.20
N LYS A 148 4.56 17.01 0.71
CA LYS A 148 4.88 15.94 -0.26
C LYS A 148 4.96 14.59 0.43
N ILE A 149 4.31 13.58 -0.17
CA ILE A 149 4.38 12.18 0.24
C ILE A 149 5.20 11.36 -0.77
N GLY A 150 6.15 10.59 -0.28
CA GLY A 150 6.87 9.55 -1.02
C GLY A 150 6.19 8.19 -0.86
N PHE A 151 6.13 7.41 -1.92
CA PHE A 151 5.48 6.10 -1.92
C PHE A 151 6.49 4.97 -1.79
N SER A 152 6.18 4.01 -0.94
CA SER A 152 6.86 2.71 -0.87
C SER A 152 5.83 1.61 -0.59
N ILE A 153 6.22 0.34 -0.73
CA ILE A 153 5.39 -0.81 -0.36
C ILE A 153 6.28 -1.85 0.33
N CYS A 154 5.98 -2.15 1.59
CA CYS A 154 6.46 -3.30 2.37
C CYS A 154 7.98 -3.54 2.29
N TYR A 155 8.43 -4.44 1.41
CA TYR A 155 9.85 -4.83 1.28
C TYR A 155 10.77 -3.67 0.89
N ASP A 156 10.24 -2.62 0.24
CA ASP A 156 10.99 -1.38 -0.01
C ASP A 156 11.58 -0.81 1.29
N LEU A 157 10.95 -1.07 2.46
CA LEU A 157 11.40 -0.62 3.77
C LEU A 157 12.85 -1.04 4.10
N ARG A 158 13.35 -2.11 3.49
CA ARG A 158 14.72 -2.62 3.72
C ARG A 158 15.80 -1.87 2.94
N PHE A 159 15.44 -0.93 2.08
CA PHE A 159 16.36 -0.24 1.17
C PHE A 159 16.53 1.23 1.57
N PRO A 160 17.52 1.58 2.42
CA PRO A 160 17.67 2.94 2.97
C PRO A 160 17.87 4.01 1.88
N ASN A 161 18.64 3.72 0.84
CA ASN A 161 18.87 4.65 -0.25
C ASN A 161 17.59 5.03 -1.02
N PHE A 162 16.62 4.13 -1.07
CA PHE A 162 15.31 4.39 -1.65
C PHE A 162 14.59 5.52 -0.87
N TYR A 163 14.57 5.45 0.45
CA TYR A 163 13.96 6.46 1.32
C TYR A 163 14.75 7.77 1.32
N ARG A 164 16.08 7.69 1.31
CA ARG A 164 16.94 8.86 1.20
C ARG A 164 16.63 9.67 -0.07
N LYS A 165 16.47 9.02 -1.22
CA LYS A 165 16.10 9.69 -2.48
C LYS A 165 14.70 10.31 -2.41
N LEU A 166 13.72 9.68 -1.76
CA LEU A 166 12.39 10.26 -1.56
C LEU A 166 12.46 11.52 -0.68
N SER A 167 13.18 11.47 0.44
CA SER A 167 13.40 12.61 1.34
C SER A 167 14.11 13.76 0.60
N GLN A 168 15.21 13.49 -0.10
CA GLN A 168 15.94 14.49 -0.89
C GLN A 168 15.08 15.12 -2.01
N SER A 169 14.05 14.42 -2.50
CA SER A 169 13.08 14.98 -3.43
C SER A 169 12.04 15.91 -2.75
N GLY A 170 12.18 16.15 -1.44
CA GLY A 170 11.32 17.02 -0.63
C GLY A 170 10.12 16.30 0.00
N ALA A 171 10.12 14.96 0.09
CA ALA A 171 9.05 14.25 0.79
C ALA A 171 9.14 14.52 2.31
N LEU A 172 8.04 15.02 2.89
CA LEU A 172 7.84 15.16 4.34
C LEU A 172 7.19 13.91 4.95
N PHE A 173 6.41 13.21 4.14
CA PHE A 173 5.70 12.00 4.53
C PHE A 173 6.17 10.83 3.68
N LEU A 174 6.25 9.65 4.29
CA LEU A 174 6.63 8.40 3.62
C LEU A 174 5.55 7.35 3.93
N SER A 175 4.93 6.78 2.90
CA SER A 175 3.96 5.70 3.08
C SER A 175 4.65 4.34 3.04
N VAL A 176 4.30 3.46 3.99
CA VAL A 176 4.84 2.10 4.11
C VAL A 176 3.70 1.10 4.35
N PRO A 177 2.76 0.97 3.41
CA PRO A 177 1.75 -0.07 3.51
C PRO A 177 2.41 -1.44 3.44
N SER A 178 1.96 -2.39 4.28
CA SER A 178 2.68 -3.66 4.42
C SER A 178 1.78 -4.85 4.72
N ALA A 179 2.29 -6.03 4.30
CA ALA A 179 1.85 -7.35 4.71
C ALA A 179 3.10 -8.13 5.16
N PHE A 180 3.68 -7.72 6.28
CA PHE A 180 4.89 -8.33 6.82
C PHE A 180 4.59 -9.72 7.37
N THR A 181 5.51 -10.67 7.16
CA THR A 181 5.44 -11.98 7.82
C THR A 181 5.65 -11.82 9.32
N GLU A 182 5.00 -12.64 10.14
CA GLU A 182 5.15 -12.61 11.59
C GLU A 182 6.62 -12.75 12.00
N THR A 183 7.34 -13.70 11.39
CA THR A 183 8.75 -14.01 11.69
C THR A 183 9.65 -12.79 11.59
N THR A 184 9.53 -12.02 10.50
CA THR A 184 10.36 -10.83 10.29
C THR A 184 9.72 -9.57 10.88
N GLY A 185 8.40 -9.52 10.98
CA GLY A 185 7.66 -8.39 11.53
C GLY A 185 8.00 -8.14 12.99
N LYS A 186 7.94 -9.16 13.84
CA LYS A 186 8.29 -9.06 15.27
C LYS A 186 9.68 -8.47 15.50
N LYS A 187 10.66 -8.83 14.66
CA LYS A 187 12.06 -8.43 14.84
C LYS A 187 12.41 -7.10 14.19
N HIS A 188 11.81 -6.77 13.04
CA HIS A 188 12.32 -5.71 12.17
C HIS A 188 11.36 -4.53 11.98
N TRP A 189 10.04 -4.74 12.11
CA TRP A 189 9.03 -3.76 11.70
C TRP A 189 9.23 -2.39 12.35
N HIS A 190 9.17 -2.33 13.66
CA HIS A 190 9.28 -1.07 14.38
C HIS A 190 10.67 -0.42 14.25
N SER A 191 11.74 -1.24 14.31
CA SER A 191 13.11 -0.74 14.18
C SER A 191 13.36 -0.08 12.84
N LEU A 192 12.92 -0.72 11.73
CA LEU A 192 13.09 -0.17 10.41
C LEU A 192 12.25 1.08 10.19
N LEU A 193 11.00 1.12 10.64
CA LEU A 193 10.15 2.31 10.53
C LEU A 193 10.76 3.50 11.26
N LYS A 194 11.22 3.30 12.51
CA LYS A 194 11.90 4.33 13.29
C LYS A 194 13.17 4.82 12.59
N ALA A 195 14.01 3.91 12.09
CA ALA A 195 15.22 4.27 11.37
C ALA A 195 14.89 5.14 10.13
N ARG A 196 13.92 4.74 9.30
CA ARG A 196 13.53 5.53 8.12
C ARG A 196 12.97 6.90 8.48
N ALA A 197 12.23 7.02 9.58
CA ALA A 197 11.73 8.32 10.04
C ALA A 197 12.88 9.23 10.50
N ILE A 198 13.76 8.71 11.36
CA ILE A 198 14.85 9.48 12.00
C ILE A 198 15.88 9.91 10.97
N GLU A 199 16.43 8.98 10.18
CA GLU A 199 17.51 9.26 9.24
C GLU A 199 17.11 10.18 8.07
N ASN A 200 15.80 10.31 7.80
CA ASN A 200 15.26 11.11 6.69
C ASN A 200 14.48 12.34 7.14
N PHE A 201 14.32 12.57 8.44
CA PHE A 201 13.51 13.65 9.02
C PHE A 201 12.08 13.69 8.45
N CYS A 202 11.45 12.51 8.30
CA CYS A 202 10.13 12.35 7.71
C CYS A 202 9.15 11.69 8.67
N TYR A 203 7.87 12.00 8.52
CA TYR A 203 6.79 11.26 9.14
C TYR A 203 6.48 10.00 8.34
N ILE A 204 6.25 8.87 9.02
CA ILE A 204 5.91 7.59 8.37
C ILE A 204 4.46 7.22 8.63
N PHE A 205 3.75 6.89 7.55
CA PHE A 205 2.41 6.29 7.58
C PHE A 205 2.50 4.80 7.23
N ALA A 206 2.40 3.94 8.24
CA ALA A 206 2.63 2.51 8.11
C ALA A 206 1.35 1.71 8.40
N ALA A 207 0.47 1.62 7.40
CA ALA A 207 -0.71 0.78 7.48
C ALA A 207 -0.34 -0.69 7.17
N ALA A 208 -0.67 -1.62 8.08
CA ALA A 208 -0.28 -3.02 7.94
C ALA A 208 -1.47 -3.98 7.98
N GLN A 209 -1.31 -5.15 7.33
CA GLN A 209 -2.20 -6.28 7.56
C GLN A 209 -2.02 -6.77 9.00
N GLY A 210 -3.11 -7.20 9.62
CA GLY A 210 -3.13 -7.85 10.92
C GLY A 210 -3.49 -9.33 10.79
N GLY A 211 -3.20 -10.10 11.81
CA GLY A 211 -3.59 -11.52 11.87
C GLY A 211 -2.53 -12.42 12.35
#